data_6444cc236446f1d177d790d7631586eb
#
_entry.id   6444cc236446f1d177d790d7631586eb
#
_cell.length_a   1.000
_cell.length_b   1.000
_cell.length_c   1.000
_cell.angle_alpha   90.00
_cell.angle_beta   90.00
_cell.angle_gamma   90.00
#
_symmetry.space_group_name_H-M   'P 1'
#
loop_
_entity.id
_entity.type
_entity.pdbx_description
1 polymer ?
#
loop_
_entity_poly.entity_id
_entity_poly.type
_entity_poly.pdbx_seq_one_letter_code
_entity_poly.pdbx_strand_id
1 'polypeptide(L)'
;RSTLFPYTTLFRSLADVMGDLASHDGWVSLGDIAKRQGISRKYLDHVMSLMHRAGYVKSRRGKSGGYCLTRKPEEYTLGMILRAAEGSLAPVACLDCTSDELCPQIENCPTVNIWRDLSAVTAEFLDGHTLADIIAKDPSAQDEETVNSAHRLC
;
A
#
# COMPACT_ATOMS: atom_id res chain seq x y z
N ARG A 1 14.90 14.29 -7.01
CA ARG A 1 14.87 12.91 -7.57
C ARG A 1 13.48 12.67 -8.12
N SER A 2 13.36 12.86 -9.42
CA SER A 2 12.16 12.54 -10.16
C SER A 2 12.09 11.02 -10.32
N THR A 3 11.32 10.35 -9.49
CA THR A 3 10.90 8.98 -9.75
C THR A 3 9.52 9.08 -10.39
N LEU A 4 9.44 8.83 -11.67
CA LEU A 4 8.25 8.99 -12.50
C LEU A 4 7.09 8.06 -12.08
N PHE A 5 7.34 7.07 -11.23
CA PHE A 5 6.37 6.22 -10.52
C PHE A 5 7.01 5.71 -9.22
N PRO A 6 6.95 6.46 -8.13
CA PRO A 6 7.43 5.97 -6.83
C PRO A 6 6.60 4.80 -6.28
N TYR A 7 5.44 4.54 -6.87
CA TYR A 7 4.46 3.58 -6.39
C TYR A 7 4.84 2.09 -6.57
N THR A 8 5.84 1.77 -7.39
CA THR A 8 6.01 0.38 -7.83
C THR A 8 6.63 -0.55 -6.80
N THR A 9 7.62 -0.12 -6.02
CA THR A 9 8.28 -1.02 -5.07
C THR A 9 7.73 -0.88 -3.66
N LEU A 10 7.56 0.34 -3.17
CA LEU A 10 7.04 0.58 -1.82
C LEU A 10 5.57 0.16 -1.71
N PHE A 11 4.75 0.51 -2.71
CA PHE A 11 3.33 0.16 -2.74
C PHE A 11 3.10 -1.35 -2.73
N ARG A 12 3.78 -2.08 -3.63
CA ARG A 12 3.67 -3.52 -3.69
C ARG A 12 4.02 -4.15 -2.34
N SER A 13 5.17 -3.76 -1.78
CA SER A 13 5.60 -4.28 -0.48
C SER A 13 4.65 -3.94 0.67
N LEU A 14 4.03 -2.73 0.63
CA LEU A 14 3.02 -2.33 1.62
C LEU A 14 1.75 -3.16 1.51
N ALA A 15 1.23 -3.32 0.30
CA ALA A 15 0.04 -4.12 0.05
C ALA A 15 0.27 -5.59 0.46
N ASP A 16 1.42 -6.16 0.08
CA ASP A 16 1.80 -7.54 0.42
C ASP A 16 1.94 -7.72 1.94
N VAL A 17 2.60 -6.79 2.64
CA VAL A 17 2.77 -6.83 4.11
C VAL A 17 1.46 -6.65 4.86
N MET A 18 0.61 -5.72 4.43
CA MET A 18 -0.69 -5.50 5.03
C MET A 18 -1.64 -6.67 4.76
N GLY A 19 -1.57 -7.27 3.56
CA GLY A 19 -2.28 -8.49 3.19
C GLY A 19 -1.86 -9.67 4.04
N ASP A 20 -0.56 -9.85 4.25
CA ASP A 20 -0.02 -10.89 5.13
C ASP A 20 -0.51 -10.74 6.58
N LEU A 21 -0.54 -9.51 7.11
CA LEU A 21 -1.12 -9.25 8.44
C LEU A 21 -2.61 -9.56 8.51
N ALA A 22 -3.34 -9.27 7.44
CA ALA A 22 -4.78 -9.48 7.38
C ALA A 22 -5.17 -10.96 7.21
N SER A 23 -4.28 -11.77 6.64
CA SER A 23 -4.47 -13.23 6.47
C SER A 23 -4.17 -14.03 7.75
N HIS A 24 -3.71 -13.37 8.81
CA HIS A 24 -3.35 -14.03 10.06
C HIS A 24 -4.12 -13.44 11.25
N ASP A 25 -4.67 -14.30 12.08
CA ASP A 25 -5.29 -13.89 13.33
C ASP A 25 -4.23 -13.57 14.39
N GLY A 26 -4.33 -12.37 14.97
CA GLY A 26 -3.51 -11.97 16.11
C GLY A 26 -2.20 -11.28 15.75
N TRP A 27 -1.14 -11.60 16.52
CA TRP A 27 0.14 -10.89 16.46
C TRP A 27 1.13 -11.63 15.56
N VAL A 28 1.58 -10.99 14.50
CA VAL A 28 2.52 -11.55 13.53
C VAL A 28 3.90 -10.93 13.72
N SER A 29 4.94 -11.77 13.85
CA SER A 29 6.30 -11.27 14.05
C SER A 29 6.88 -10.70 12.76
N LEU A 30 7.70 -9.63 12.87
CA LEU A 30 8.43 -9.08 11.72
C LEU A 30 9.33 -10.11 11.02
N GLY A 31 9.89 -11.05 11.80
CA GLY A 31 10.74 -12.08 11.25
C GLY A 31 10.00 -13.04 10.34
N ASP A 32 8.76 -13.35 10.67
CA ASP A 32 7.92 -14.26 9.87
C ASP A 32 7.41 -13.55 8.61
N ILE A 33 6.98 -12.29 8.72
CA ILE A 33 6.61 -11.47 7.56
C ILE A 33 7.80 -11.33 6.60
N ALA A 34 8.99 -11.01 7.12
CA ALA A 34 10.21 -10.86 6.32
C ALA A 34 10.54 -12.13 5.52
N LYS A 35 10.39 -13.31 6.15
CA LYS A 35 10.63 -14.61 5.51
C LYS A 35 9.61 -14.91 4.42
N ARG A 36 8.31 -14.72 4.70
CA ARG A 36 7.25 -15.01 3.73
C ARG A 36 7.31 -14.08 2.52
N GLN A 37 7.53 -12.80 2.75
CA GLN A 37 7.54 -11.78 1.71
C GLN A 37 8.90 -11.59 1.01
N GLY A 38 9.96 -12.25 1.49
CA GLY A 38 11.31 -12.11 0.93
C GLY A 38 11.88 -10.69 1.07
N ILE A 39 11.42 -9.92 2.06
CA ILE A 39 11.76 -8.51 2.29
C ILE A 39 12.80 -8.41 3.40
N SER A 40 13.78 -7.50 3.24
CA SER A 40 14.76 -7.27 4.30
C SER A 40 14.09 -6.72 5.57
N ARG A 41 14.53 -7.19 6.74
CA ARG A 41 13.98 -6.76 8.02
C ARG A 41 14.07 -5.24 8.22
N LYS A 42 15.19 -4.64 7.80
CA LYS A 42 15.39 -3.17 7.90
C LYS A 42 14.35 -2.38 7.09
N TYR A 43 14.03 -2.85 5.89
CA TYR A 43 13.01 -2.23 5.06
C TYR A 43 11.61 -2.42 5.67
N LEU A 44 11.34 -3.62 6.17
CA LEU A 44 10.08 -3.93 6.84
C LEU A 44 9.87 -3.11 8.12
N ASP A 45 10.91 -2.89 8.93
CA ASP A 45 10.86 -1.98 10.08
C ASP A 45 10.44 -0.56 9.66
N HIS A 46 10.97 -0.06 8.54
CA HIS A 46 10.58 1.24 7.99
C HIS A 46 9.09 1.27 7.59
N VAL A 47 8.65 0.31 6.80
CA VAL A 47 7.25 0.15 6.36
C VAL A 47 6.29 0.10 7.56
N MET A 48 6.59 -0.75 8.54
CA MET A 48 5.76 -0.91 9.73
C MET A 48 5.73 0.34 10.62
N SER A 49 6.83 1.11 10.64
CA SER A 49 6.87 2.41 11.33
C SER A 49 5.92 3.43 10.68
N LEU A 50 5.81 3.46 9.35
CA LEU A 50 4.87 4.31 8.63
C LEU A 50 3.42 3.92 8.97
N MET A 51 3.10 2.65 8.88
CA MET A 51 1.76 2.13 9.18
C MET A 51 1.36 2.32 10.65
N HIS A 52 2.33 2.19 11.55
CA HIS A 52 2.10 2.43 12.99
C HIS A 52 1.82 3.92 13.28
N ARG A 53 2.55 4.84 12.65
CA ARG A 53 2.30 6.30 12.76
C ARG A 53 0.93 6.69 12.18
N ALA A 54 0.50 6.03 11.10
CA ALA A 54 -0.83 6.21 10.53
C ALA A 54 -1.95 5.60 11.40
N GLY A 55 -1.60 4.84 12.45
CA GLY A 55 -2.57 4.14 13.29
C GLY A 55 -3.21 2.92 12.64
N TYR A 56 -2.62 2.39 11.57
CA TYR A 56 -3.17 1.24 10.84
C TYR A 56 -2.73 -0.10 11.42
N VAL A 57 -1.62 -0.11 12.16
CA VAL A 57 -1.16 -1.29 12.87
C VAL A 57 -0.83 -0.96 14.33
N LYS A 58 -1.00 -1.94 15.19
CA LYS A 58 -0.50 -1.94 16.58
C LYS A 58 0.74 -2.79 16.68
N SER A 59 1.62 -2.45 17.61
CA SER A 59 2.82 -3.24 17.91
C SER A 59 2.82 -3.72 19.36
N ARG A 60 3.32 -4.92 19.59
CA ARG A 60 3.52 -5.49 20.94
C ARG A 60 4.94 -6.04 21.03
N ARG A 61 5.64 -5.70 22.12
CA ARG A 61 7.00 -6.20 22.43
C ARG A 61 6.93 -7.57 23.10
N GLY A 62 8.03 -8.33 23.01
CA GLY A 62 8.23 -9.62 23.69
C GLY A 62 8.29 -10.82 22.76
N LYS A 63 8.48 -12.02 23.34
CA LYS A 63 8.68 -13.28 22.61
C LYS A 63 7.46 -13.66 21.75
N SER A 64 6.25 -13.30 22.17
CA SER A 64 4.99 -13.45 21.45
C SER A 64 4.47 -12.12 20.93
N GLY A 65 5.37 -11.16 20.71
CA GLY A 65 5.07 -9.84 20.15
C GLY A 65 5.06 -9.85 18.63
N GLY A 66 4.73 -8.69 18.07
CA GLY A 66 4.63 -8.50 16.63
C GLY A 66 3.73 -7.34 16.29
N TYR A 67 3.11 -7.41 15.14
CA TYR A 67 2.16 -6.42 14.64
C TYR A 67 0.82 -7.07 14.35
N CYS A 68 -0.25 -6.30 14.48
CA CYS A 68 -1.59 -6.66 14.04
C CYS A 68 -2.31 -5.43 13.49
N LEU A 69 -3.30 -5.62 12.64
CA LEU A 69 -4.16 -4.56 12.13
C LEU A 69 -4.99 -3.95 13.26
N THR A 70 -5.36 -2.67 13.11
CA THR A 70 -6.23 -1.95 14.06
C THR A 70 -7.70 -2.02 13.68
N ARG A 71 -8.00 -2.30 12.42
CA ARG A 71 -9.33 -2.37 11.81
C ARG A 71 -9.47 -3.62 10.98
N LYS A 72 -10.67 -3.87 10.47
CA LYS A 72 -10.92 -4.97 9.52
C LYS A 72 -10.31 -4.67 8.14
N PRO A 73 -9.92 -5.69 7.36
CA PRO A 73 -9.35 -5.51 6.02
C PRO A 73 -10.21 -4.68 5.07
N GLU A 74 -11.54 -4.76 5.20
CA GLU A 74 -12.50 -4.01 4.39
C GLU A 74 -12.47 -2.50 4.65
N GLU A 75 -11.93 -2.09 5.79
CA GLU A 75 -11.85 -0.68 6.20
C GLU A 75 -10.56 0.01 5.74
N TYR A 76 -9.64 -0.71 5.09
CA TYR A 76 -8.42 -0.15 4.52
C TYR A 76 -8.54 -0.08 3.01
N THR A 77 -8.58 1.12 2.45
CA THR A 77 -8.44 1.30 1.01
C THR A 77 -6.97 1.36 0.60
N LEU A 78 -6.67 1.00 -0.64
CA LEU A 78 -5.31 1.14 -1.18
C LEU A 78 -4.84 2.58 -1.16
N GLY A 79 -5.75 3.52 -1.42
CA GLY A 79 -5.47 4.95 -1.34
C GLY A 79 -5.06 5.39 0.07
N MET A 80 -5.71 4.89 1.12
CA MET A 80 -5.32 5.16 2.52
C MET A 80 -3.91 4.65 2.82
N ILE A 81 -3.61 3.42 2.43
CA ILE A 81 -2.30 2.79 2.68
C ILE A 81 -1.19 3.56 1.96
N LEU A 82 -1.41 3.94 0.70
CA LEU A 82 -0.45 4.72 -0.07
C LEU A 82 -0.21 6.12 0.48
N ARG A 83 -1.29 6.84 0.83
CA ARG A 83 -1.15 8.18 1.44
C ARG A 83 -0.39 8.14 2.76
N ALA A 84 -0.57 7.08 3.54
CA ALA A 84 0.18 6.90 4.79
C ALA A 84 1.68 6.70 4.57
N ALA A 85 2.08 6.14 3.44
CA ALA A 85 3.47 5.88 3.09
C ALA A 85 4.15 7.03 2.36
N GLU A 86 3.46 7.61 1.38
CA GLU A 86 4.02 8.59 0.44
C GLU A 86 3.60 10.04 0.77
N GLY A 87 2.58 10.22 1.59
CA GLY A 87 1.99 11.52 1.93
C GLY A 87 0.96 11.96 0.89
N SER A 88 1.26 11.89 -0.39
CA SER A 88 0.40 12.35 -1.49
C SER A 88 0.30 11.31 -2.60
N LEU A 89 -0.84 11.29 -3.29
CA LEU A 89 -1.06 10.51 -4.52
C LEU A 89 -0.95 11.36 -5.78
N ALA A 90 -0.56 12.62 -5.63
CA ALA A 90 -0.45 13.55 -6.76
C ALA A 90 0.60 13.07 -7.77
N PRO A 91 0.27 12.99 -9.07
CA PRO A 91 1.19 12.52 -10.10
C PRO A 91 2.32 13.53 -10.37
N VAL A 92 2.12 14.78 -9.98
CA VAL A 92 3.09 15.88 -10.13
C VAL A 92 3.13 16.74 -8.87
N ALA A 93 4.30 17.25 -8.53
CA ALA A 93 4.51 18.03 -7.31
C ALA A 93 3.62 19.28 -7.19
N CYS A 94 3.26 19.90 -8.31
CA CYS A 94 2.40 21.10 -8.31
C CYS A 94 0.93 20.82 -7.92
N LEU A 95 0.53 19.57 -7.82
CA LEU A 95 -0.80 19.14 -7.34
C LEU A 95 -0.72 18.48 -5.95
N ASP A 96 0.46 18.45 -5.35
CA ASP A 96 0.66 17.89 -4.01
C ASP A 96 0.15 18.88 -2.96
N CYS A 97 -0.99 18.57 -2.35
CA CYS A 97 -1.58 19.38 -1.28
C CYS A 97 -0.77 19.35 0.02
N THR A 98 0.24 18.48 0.13
CA THR A 98 1.15 18.44 1.30
C THR A 98 2.35 19.37 1.13
N SER A 99 2.54 19.94 -0.06
CA SER A 99 3.59 20.93 -0.36
C SER A 99 3.10 22.33 0.00
N ASP A 100 3.91 23.06 0.76
CA ASP A 100 3.67 24.48 1.05
C ASP A 100 3.96 25.39 -0.14
N GLU A 101 4.57 24.87 -1.20
CA GLU A 101 4.95 25.62 -2.39
C GLU A 101 3.95 25.38 -3.53
N LEU A 102 3.11 26.37 -3.75
CA LEU A 102 2.27 26.39 -4.95
C LEU A 102 3.12 26.65 -6.19
N CYS A 103 2.90 25.89 -7.25
CA CYS A 103 3.55 26.12 -8.53
C CYS A 103 3.15 27.52 -9.07
N PRO A 104 4.12 28.44 -9.28
CA PRO A 104 3.83 29.81 -9.76
C PRO A 104 3.14 29.84 -11.14
N GLN A 105 3.27 28.77 -11.91
CA GLN A 105 2.73 28.63 -13.26
C GLN A 105 1.39 27.89 -13.32
N ILE A 106 0.80 27.50 -12.18
CA ILE A 106 -0.34 26.58 -12.15
C ILE A 106 -1.56 27.13 -12.90
N GLU A 107 -1.81 28.44 -12.81
CA GLU A 107 -2.94 29.10 -13.47
C GLU A 107 -2.79 29.14 -14.99
N ASN A 108 -1.55 29.21 -15.49
CA ASN A 108 -1.24 29.29 -16.92
C ASN A 108 -0.68 27.98 -17.48
N CYS A 109 -0.70 26.89 -16.70
CA CYS A 109 -0.13 25.61 -17.11
C CYS A 109 -1.05 24.90 -18.12
N PRO A 110 -0.61 24.67 -19.37
CA PRO A 110 -1.45 24.06 -20.39
C PRO A 110 -1.81 22.58 -20.09
N THR A 111 -1.05 21.93 -19.21
CA THR A 111 -1.23 20.50 -18.89
C THR A 111 -1.87 20.27 -17.52
N VAL A 112 -2.14 21.29 -16.74
CA VAL A 112 -2.64 21.15 -15.35
C VAL A 112 -3.93 20.35 -15.26
N ASN A 113 -4.85 20.54 -16.21
CA ASN A 113 -6.12 19.82 -16.20
C ASN A 113 -5.93 18.32 -16.44
N ILE A 114 -5.03 17.93 -17.34
CA ILE A 114 -4.70 16.51 -17.58
C ILE A 114 -4.17 15.85 -16.31
N TRP A 115 -3.30 16.56 -15.58
CA TRP A 115 -2.75 16.04 -14.31
C TRP A 115 -3.79 15.98 -13.19
N ARG A 116 -4.72 16.92 -13.15
CA ARG A 116 -5.86 16.89 -12.21
C ARG A 116 -6.78 15.71 -12.49
N ASP A 117 -7.11 15.47 -13.75
CA ASP A 117 -7.96 14.36 -14.16
C ASP A 117 -7.28 13.01 -13.83
N LEU A 118 -5.98 12.87 -14.13
CA LEU A 118 -5.20 11.68 -13.77
C LEU A 118 -5.17 11.48 -12.26
N SER A 119 -4.96 12.54 -11.49
CA SER A 119 -4.96 12.47 -10.02
C SER A 119 -6.32 12.01 -9.49
N ALA A 120 -7.42 12.54 -10.03
CA ALA A 120 -8.77 12.17 -9.64
C ALA A 120 -9.07 10.70 -9.95
N VAL A 121 -8.80 10.25 -11.17
CA VAL A 121 -9.01 8.85 -11.59
C VAL A 121 -8.16 7.89 -10.75
N THR A 122 -6.90 8.24 -10.49
CA THR A 122 -6.00 7.42 -9.66
C THR A 122 -6.50 7.32 -8.23
N ALA A 123 -6.93 8.44 -7.64
CA ALA A 123 -7.46 8.46 -6.28
C ALA A 123 -8.77 7.65 -6.18
N GLU A 124 -9.71 7.84 -7.10
CA GLU A 124 -10.97 7.10 -7.16
C GLU A 124 -10.74 5.60 -7.28
N PHE A 125 -9.84 5.19 -8.18
CA PHE A 125 -9.49 3.79 -8.36
C PHE A 125 -8.91 3.18 -7.08
N LEU A 126 -7.93 3.84 -6.47
CA LEU A 126 -7.25 3.33 -5.27
C LEU A 126 -8.16 3.36 -4.03
N ASP A 127 -9.05 4.33 -3.93
CA ASP A 127 -10.02 4.41 -2.83
C ASP A 127 -11.20 3.44 -3.01
N GLY A 128 -11.45 3.00 -4.24
CA GLY A 128 -12.46 1.99 -4.57
C GLY A 128 -12.01 0.54 -4.30
N HIS A 129 -10.74 0.31 -3.99
CA HIS A 129 -10.21 -1.04 -3.72
C HIS A 129 -9.74 -1.16 -2.28
N THR A 130 -10.17 -2.23 -1.62
CA THR A 130 -9.83 -2.51 -0.21
C THR A 130 -8.71 -3.54 -0.08
N LEU A 131 -8.15 -3.64 1.13
CA LEU A 131 -7.20 -4.70 1.46
C LEU A 131 -7.85 -6.09 1.36
N ALA A 132 -9.14 -6.20 1.69
CA ALA A 132 -9.91 -7.43 1.52
C ALA A 132 -9.97 -7.87 0.05
N ASP A 133 -10.12 -6.93 -0.89
CA ASP A 133 -10.13 -7.24 -2.33
C ASP A 133 -8.80 -7.81 -2.83
N ILE A 134 -7.68 -7.36 -2.24
CA ILE A 134 -6.35 -7.90 -2.57
C ILE A 134 -6.24 -9.34 -2.08
N ILE A 135 -6.60 -9.58 -0.81
CA ILE A 135 -6.52 -10.91 -0.19
C ILE A 135 -7.39 -11.91 -0.94
N ALA A 136 -8.61 -11.51 -1.33
CA ALA A 136 -9.53 -12.36 -2.09
C ALA A 136 -9.01 -12.72 -3.49
N LYS A 137 -8.11 -11.92 -4.06
CA LYS A 137 -7.48 -12.13 -5.38
C LYS A 137 -6.09 -12.75 -5.30
N ASP A 138 -5.57 -13.01 -4.10
CA ASP A 138 -4.27 -13.65 -3.92
C ASP A 138 -4.33 -15.11 -4.38
N PRO A 139 -3.58 -15.52 -5.41
CA PRO A 139 -3.59 -16.90 -5.90
C PRO A 139 -3.14 -17.90 -4.83
N SER A 140 -2.32 -17.48 -3.89
CA SER A 140 -1.82 -18.34 -2.81
C SER A 140 -2.88 -18.65 -1.74
N ALA A 141 -3.96 -17.85 -1.66
CA ALA A 141 -5.08 -18.07 -0.76
C ALA A 141 -6.18 -18.98 -1.37
N GLN A 142 -6.06 -19.31 -2.67
CA GLN A 142 -7.05 -20.12 -3.41
C GLN A 142 -6.60 -21.55 -3.71
N ASP A 143 -5.40 -21.97 -3.26
CA ASP A 143 -4.87 -23.27 -3.61
C ASP A 143 -5.13 -24.36 -2.54
N GLU A 144 -6.33 -24.94 -2.63
CA GLU A 144 -6.41 -26.40 -2.58
C GLU A 144 -7.26 -26.99 -3.74
N GLU A 145 -7.89 -26.19 -4.59
CA GLU A 145 -8.85 -26.76 -5.57
C GLU A 145 -8.69 -26.34 -7.06
N THR A 146 -7.75 -25.46 -7.44
CA THR A 146 -7.72 -24.96 -8.84
C THR A 146 -6.35 -24.90 -9.53
N VAL A 147 -5.38 -25.72 -9.15
CA VAL A 147 -4.03 -25.77 -9.80
C VAL A 147 -4.06 -26.32 -11.23
N ASN A 148 -5.18 -26.76 -11.78
CA ASN A 148 -5.22 -27.47 -13.06
C ASN A 148 -5.78 -26.70 -14.26
N SER A 149 -6.09 -25.41 -14.16
CA SER A 149 -6.70 -24.66 -15.28
C SER A 149 -5.93 -23.46 -15.85
N ALA A 150 -4.90 -22.97 -15.19
CA ALA A 150 -4.23 -21.72 -15.58
C ALA A 150 -2.95 -21.88 -16.42
N HIS A 151 -2.56 -23.09 -16.83
CA HIS A 151 -1.31 -23.34 -17.58
C HIS A 151 -1.51 -23.39 -19.11
N ARG A 152 -2.56 -22.80 -19.67
CA ARG A 152 -2.88 -22.84 -21.09
C ARG A 152 -3.02 -21.50 -21.79
N LEU A 153 -2.34 -20.46 -21.37
CA LEU A 153 -2.30 -19.22 -22.14
C LEU A 153 -0.92 -18.53 -21.98
N CYS A 154 0.10 -19.10 -22.61
CA CYS A 154 1.24 -18.39 -23.18
C CYS A 154 1.67 -19.14 -24.44
#